data_d0c3c9af598f2597c338ca9edc7e81f0
#
_entry.id   d0c3c9af598f2597c338ca9edc7e81f0
#
_cell.length_a   1.000
_cell.length_b   1.000
_cell.length_c   1.000
_cell.angle_alpha   90.00
_cell.angle_beta   90.00
_cell.angle_gamma   90.00
#
_symmetry.space_group_name_H-M   'P 1'
#
loop_
_entity.id
_entity.type
_entity.pdbx_description
1 polymer ?
#
loop_
_entity_poly.entity_id
_entity_poly.type
_entity_poly.pdbx_seq_one_letter_code
_entity_poly.pdbx_strand_id
1 'polypeptide(L)'
;MEQAYVSREVLSAADKEELKRVAVDLAEAARAAILPLFRSTNLALENKADQGFDPVTHADKAAERAMRAILEAQRPEDGILGEEYGETFGSSGLTWVLDPIDGTRSFMSGTPTWGVLIALRDAGGPFFGVIDQPYIGERFIGGLGLNTMAGPLGAAALQTRSTRALKDALLFSTFPEIGSCAEHASFQAVAKQVKLVRYGLDCYAYALLAAGQIDLVIEAGLSAYDVQAPIAVIEAAGGVVCNWQGRPAHDGGQIIAAATPELMAAALPLLQNARL
;
A
#
# COMPACT_ATOMS: atom_id res chain seq x y z
N MET A 1 23.69 -27.82 -5.38
CA MET A 1 23.57 -26.70 -6.33
C MET A 1 22.91 -25.60 -5.54
N GLU A 2 23.62 -24.53 -5.27
CA GLU A 2 23.05 -23.33 -4.66
C GLU A 2 22.07 -22.75 -5.67
N GLN A 3 20.77 -22.72 -5.35
CA GLN A 3 19.79 -22.04 -6.16
C GLN A 3 20.13 -20.55 -6.11
N ALA A 4 20.52 -19.98 -7.26
CA ALA A 4 20.74 -18.56 -7.39
C ALA A 4 19.37 -17.87 -7.29
N TYR A 5 19.04 -17.32 -6.12
CA TYR A 5 17.85 -16.49 -5.94
C TYR A 5 17.96 -15.24 -6.82
N VAL A 6 16.91 -14.96 -7.56
CA VAL A 6 16.80 -13.71 -8.32
C VAL A 6 16.62 -12.56 -7.32
N SER A 7 17.47 -11.55 -7.45
CA SER A 7 17.31 -10.27 -6.74
C SER A 7 17.07 -9.15 -7.74
N ARG A 8 16.52 -8.02 -7.29
CA ARG A 8 16.30 -6.83 -8.12
C ARG A 8 17.53 -6.36 -8.91
N GLU A 9 18.73 -6.65 -8.39
CA GLU A 9 20.00 -6.21 -8.97
C GLU A 9 20.39 -6.98 -10.23
N VAL A 10 19.90 -8.21 -10.40
CA VAL A 10 20.23 -9.06 -11.55
C VAL A 10 19.13 -9.12 -12.63
N LEU A 11 18.01 -8.40 -12.43
CA LEU A 11 16.90 -8.35 -13.39
C LEU A 11 17.34 -7.69 -14.69
N SER A 12 17.21 -8.40 -15.81
CA SER A 12 17.40 -7.85 -17.15
C SER A 12 16.31 -6.84 -17.50
N ALA A 13 16.51 -6.07 -18.57
CA ALA A 13 15.48 -5.16 -19.07
C ALA A 13 14.20 -5.93 -19.48
N ALA A 14 14.35 -7.13 -20.07
CA ALA A 14 13.23 -7.97 -20.46
C ALA A 14 12.44 -8.44 -19.24
N ASP A 15 13.14 -8.91 -18.17
CA ASP A 15 12.49 -9.30 -16.92
C ASP A 15 11.68 -8.15 -16.31
N LYS A 16 12.26 -6.94 -16.27
CA LYS A 16 11.58 -5.75 -15.76
C LYS A 16 10.30 -5.43 -16.52
N GLU A 17 10.34 -5.49 -17.85
CA GLU A 17 9.13 -5.25 -18.67
C GLU A 17 8.08 -6.35 -18.48
N GLU A 18 8.49 -7.61 -18.34
CA GLU A 18 7.58 -8.71 -18.03
C GLU A 18 6.91 -8.52 -16.68
N LEU A 19 7.67 -8.21 -15.62
CA LEU A 19 7.13 -8.00 -14.27
C LEU A 19 6.13 -6.84 -14.24
N LYS A 20 6.43 -5.73 -14.93
CA LYS A 20 5.50 -4.60 -15.08
C LYS A 20 4.19 -5.01 -15.77
N ARG A 21 4.29 -5.77 -16.86
CA ARG A 21 3.13 -6.28 -17.59
C ARG A 21 2.28 -7.18 -16.70
N VAL A 22 2.90 -8.13 -16.01
CA VAL A 22 2.21 -9.03 -15.06
C VAL A 22 1.47 -8.23 -14.00
N ALA A 23 2.09 -7.23 -13.38
CA ALA A 23 1.43 -6.39 -12.37
C ALA A 23 0.19 -5.65 -12.92
N VAL A 24 0.25 -5.18 -14.17
CA VAL A 24 -0.92 -4.57 -14.83
C VAL A 24 -2.00 -5.62 -15.07
N ASP A 25 -1.64 -6.82 -15.54
CA ASP A 25 -2.59 -7.91 -15.73
C ASP A 25 -3.29 -8.30 -14.41
N LEU A 26 -2.54 -8.32 -13.29
CA LEU A 26 -3.10 -8.57 -11.96
C LEU A 26 -4.12 -7.48 -11.56
N ALA A 27 -3.76 -6.21 -11.74
CA ALA A 27 -4.64 -5.09 -11.41
C ALA A 27 -5.93 -5.10 -12.26
N GLU A 28 -5.84 -5.42 -13.56
CA GLU A 28 -7.01 -5.53 -14.43
C GLU A 28 -7.91 -6.73 -14.04
N ALA A 29 -7.31 -7.85 -13.65
CA ALA A 29 -8.08 -9.02 -13.19
C ALA A 29 -8.81 -8.74 -11.87
N ALA A 30 -8.13 -8.10 -10.92
CA ALA A 30 -8.74 -7.64 -9.66
C ALA A 30 -9.88 -6.65 -9.92
N ARG A 31 -9.66 -5.63 -10.76
CA ARG A 31 -10.67 -4.64 -11.16
C ARG A 31 -11.91 -5.29 -11.75
N ALA A 32 -11.73 -6.26 -12.65
CA ALA A 32 -12.84 -6.98 -13.29
C ALA A 32 -13.65 -7.81 -12.27
N ALA A 33 -13.01 -8.38 -11.25
CA ALA A 33 -13.67 -9.15 -10.21
C ALA A 33 -14.41 -8.25 -9.20
N ILE A 34 -13.86 -7.08 -8.86
CA ILE A 34 -14.34 -6.21 -7.77
C ILE A 34 -15.47 -5.29 -8.22
N LEU A 35 -15.32 -4.59 -9.35
CA LEU A 35 -16.24 -3.51 -9.76
C LEU A 35 -17.72 -3.92 -9.84
N PRO A 36 -18.09 -5.13 -10.33
CA PRO A 36 -19.49 -5.56 -10.36
C PRO A 36 -20.13 -5.69 -8.96
N LEU A 37 -19.30 -5.82 -7.91
CA LEU A 37 -19.74 -6.02 -6.52
C LEU A 37 -19.75 -4.72 -5.72
N PHE A 38 -18.99 -3.71 -6.13
CA PHE A 38 -18.95 -2.42 -5.42
C PHE A 38 -20.32 -1.73 -5.49
N ARG A 39 -20.83 -1.30 -4.32
CA ARG A 39 -22.17 -0.71 -4.15
C ARG A 39 -23.32 -1.62 -4.60
N SER A 40 -23.09 -2.94 -4.71
CA SER A 40 -24.16 -3.89 -4.99
C SER A 40 -24.97 -4.17 -3.72
N THR A 41 -26.27 -4.52 -3.92
CA THR A 41 -27.15 -4.92 -2.81
C THR A 41 -26.89 -6.34 -2.29
N ASN A 42 -26.08 -7.12 -3.00
CA ASN A 42 -25.82 -8.53 -2.73
C ASN A 42 -24.39 -8.78 -2.23
N LEU A 43 -23.81 -7.81 -1.52
CA LEU A 43 -22.48 -7.98 -0.94
C LEU A 43 -22.56 -8.97 0.23
N ALA A 44 -22.06 -10.19 0.01
CA ALA A 44 -21.93 -11.19 1.08
C ALA A 44 -20.73 -10.79 1.96
N LEU A 45 -21.00 -10.52 3.23
CA LEU A 45 -20.02 -10.14 4.23
C LEU A 45 -19.74 -11.30 5.17
N GLU A 46 -18.46 -11.56 5.41
CA GLU A 46 -17.97 -12.43 6.48
C GLU A 46 -17.15 -11.59 7.45
N ASN A 47 -17.08 -11.97 8.72
CA ASN A 47 -16.19 -11.35 9.69
C ASN A 47 -15.03 -12.31 9.99
N LYS A 48 -13.79 -11.89 9.75
CA LYS A 48 -12.58 -12.70 9.99
C LYS A 48 -12.20 -12.75 11.48
N ALA A 49 -12.57 -11.72 12.25
CA ALA A 49 -12.15 -11.61 13.64
C ALA A 49 -13.12 -12.34 14.59
N ASP A 50 -12.57 -13.05 15.58
CA ASP A 50 -13.33 -13.64 16.69
C ASP A 50 -13.85 -12.56 17.65
N GLN A 51 -13.13 -11.45 17.81
CA GLN A 51 -13.52 -10.27 18.57
C GLN A 51 -13.27 -9.01 17.71
N GLY A 52 -14.29 -8.13 17.65
CA GLY A 52 -14.23 -6.92 16.82
C GLY A 52 -14.87 -7.11 15.45
N PHE A 53 -14.53 -6.21 14.53
CA PHE A 53 -15.07 -6.18 13.18
C PHE A 53 -13.92 -6.09 12.15
N ASP A 54 -13.62 -7.23 11.53
CA ASP A 54 -12.66 -7.38 10.45
C ASP A 54 -13.37 -8.01 9.24
N PRO A 55 -14.04 -7.20 8.43
CA PRO A 55 -14.88 -7.68 7.35
C PRO A 55 -14.07 -8.15 6.15
N VAL A 56 -14.51 -9.25 5.55
CA VAL A 56 -14.11 -9.67 4.22
C VAL A 56 -15.35 -9.81 3.35
N THR A 57 -15.22 -9.45 2.11
CA THR A 57 -16.30 -9.61 1.15
C THR A 57 -16.00 -10.72 0.16
N HIS A 58 -17.03 -11.18 -0.53
CA HIS A 58 -16.83 -12.11 -1.66
C HIS A 58 -15.93 -11.49 -2.75
N ALA A 59 -15.89 -10.16 -2.84
CA ALA A 59 -15.05 -9.43 -3.79
C ALA A 59 -13.57 -9.61 -3.52
N ASP A 60 -13.14 -9.50 -2.24
CA ASP A 60 -11.74 -9.68 -1.81
C ASP A 60 -11.23 -11.06 -2.26
N LYS A 61 -11.97 -12.11 -1.87
CA LYS A 61 -11.62 -13.49 -2.21
C LYS A 61 -11.64 -13.77 -3.71
N ALA A 62 -12.58 -13.19 -4.46
CA ALA A 62 -12.66 -13.35 -5.90
C ALA A 62 -11.50 -12.68 -6.62
N ALA A 63 -11.12 -11.47 -6.18
CA ALA A 63 -10.01 -10.72 -6.75
C ALA A 63 -8.67 -11.41 -6.50
N GLU A 64 -8.40 -11.86 -5.27
CA GLU A 64 -7.15 -12.57 -4.99
C GLU A 64 -7.04 -13.88 -5.77
N ARG A 65 -8.14 -14.64 -5.90
CA ARG A 65 -8.13 -15.85 -6.76
C ARG A 65 -7.80 -15.53 -8.22
N ALA A 66 -8.35 -14.43 -8.75
CA ALA A 66 -8.08 -14.02 -10.13
C ALA A 66 -6.62 -13.64 -10.33
N MET A 67 -6.03 -12.90 -9.39
CA MET A 67 -4.61 -12.53 -9.40
C MET A 67 -3.70 -13.76 -9.28
N ARG A 68 -4.00 -14.68 -8.35
CA ARG A 68 -3.22 -15.91 -8.16
C ARG A 68 -3.23 -16.80 -9.42
N ALA A 69 -4.36 -16.94 -10.10
CA ALA A 69 -4.45 -17.71 -11.34
C ALA A 69 -3.53 -17.17 -12.44
N ILE A 70 -3.36 -15.86 -12.53
CA ILE A 70 -2.41 -15.23 -13.45
C ILE A 70 -0.96 -15.53 -13.03
N LEU A 71 -0.65 -15.42 -11.74
CA LEU A 71 0.70 -15.69 -11.23
C LEU A 71 1.08 -17.16 -11.42
N GLU A 72 0.19 -18.09 -11.13
CA GLU A 72 0.39 -19.52 -11.35
C GLU A 72 0.68 -19.85 -12.83
N ALA A 73 0.03 -19.14 -13.76
CA ALA A 73 0.23 -19.35 -15.19
C ALA A 73 1.47 -18.66 -15.75
N GLN A 74 1.81 -17.46 -15.27
CA GLN A 74 2.85 -16.62 -15.88
C GLN A 74 4.14 -16.58 -15.04
N ARG A 75 4.04 -16.78 -13.71
CA ARG A 75 5.16 -16.67 -12.74
C ARG A 75 5.16 -17.83 -11.74
N PRO A 76 5.12 -19.11 -12.19
CA PRO A 76 4.94 -20.27 -11.31
C PRO A 76 6.09 -20.47 -10.30
N GLU A 77 7.25 -19.89 -10.55
CA GLU A 77 8.41 -19.95 -9.64
C GLU A 77 8.39 -18.86 -8.56
N ASP A 78 7.55 -17.83 -8.68
CA ASP A 78 7.50 -16.74 -7.72
C ASP A 78 6.62 -17.12 -6.52
N GLY A 79 6.99 -16.61 -5.33
CA GLY A 79 6.15 -16.69 -4.15
C GLY A 79 4.96 -15.74 -4.22
N ILE A 80 3.94 -16.00 -3.43
CA ILE A 80 2.77 -15.13 -3.27
C ILE A 80 2.48 -14.99 -1.77
N LEU A 81 2.31 -13.78 -1.29
CA LEU A 81 1.75 -13.45 0.01
C LEU A 81 0.47 -12.65 -0.22
N GLY A 82 -0.68 -13.24 0.06
CA GLY A 82 -1.98 -12.59 -0.08
C GLY A 82 -2.71 -12.49 1.24
N GLU A 83 -3.55 -11.49 1.36
CA GLU A 83 -4.38 -11.27 2.55
C GLU A 83 -5.37 -12.40 2.80
N GLU A 84 -6.03 -12.91 1.73
CA GLU A 84 -7.16 -13.82 1.83
C GLU A 84 -6.76 -15.30 1.86
N TYR A 85 -5.70 -15.67 1.14
CA TYR A 85 -5.27 -17.06 1.00
C TYR A 85 -3.85 -17.30 1.54
N GLY A 86 -3.25 -16.30 2.21
CA GLY A 86 -1.96 -16.44 2.88
C GLY A 86 -0.78 -16.63 1.92
N GLU A 87 0.26 -17.31 2.41
CA GLU A 87 1.54 -17.40 1.73
C GLU A 87 1.67 -18.71 0.92
N THR A 88 2.20 -18.58 -0.29
CA THR A 88 2.68 -19.67 -1.13
C THR A 88 4.16 -19.42 -1.42
N PHE A 89 5.03 -20.34 -1.04
CA PHE A 89 6.47 -20.18 -1.24
C PHE A 89 6.85 -20.48 -2.70
N GLY A 90 7.70 -19.63 -3.26
CA GLY A 90 8.29 -19.80 -4.59
C GLY A 90 9.77 -20.19 -4.51
N SER A 91 10.36 -20.50 -5.67
CA SER A 91 11.75 -20.87 -5.83
C SER A 91 12.63 -19.79 -6.47
N SER A 92 12.01 -18.75 -7.08
CA SER A 92 12.74 -17.67 -7.79
C SER A 92 13.48 -16.70 -6.86
N GLY A 93 13.02 -16.56 -5.61
CA GLY A 93 13.46 -15.50 -4.68
C GLY A 93 12.66 -14.21 -4.77
N LEU A 94 11.70 -14.13 -5.69
CA LEU A 94 10.72 -13.04 -5.80
C LEU A 94 9.41 -13.46 -5.14
N THR A 95 8.71 -12.50 -4.52
CA THR A 95 7.39 -12.73 -3.92
C THR A 95 6.46 -11.58 -4.30
N TRP A 96 5.29 -11.92 -4.86
CA TRP A 96 4.18 -11.00 -5.07
C TRP A 96 3.40 -10.85 -3.76
N VAL A 97 3.14 -9.62 -3.36
CA VAL A 97 2.38 -9.31 -2.14
C VAL A 97 1.10 -8.61 -2.57
N LEU A 98 -0.04 -9.19 -2.17
CA LEU A 98 -1.36 -8.85 -2.70
C LEU A 98 -2.31 -8.47 -1.57
N ASP A 99 -2.93 -7.31 -1.69
CA ASP A 99 -4.13 -6.94 -0.99
C ASP A 99 -5.21 -6.63 -2.02
N PRO A 100 -6.23 -7.48 -2.13
CA PRO A 100 -7.27 -7.33 -3.15
C PRO A 100 -8.17 -6.11 -2.93
N ILE A 101 -8.45 -5.74 -1.68
CA ILE A 101 -9.26 -4.55 -1.33
C ILE A 101 -8.75 -3.96 -0.01
N ASP A 102 -7.65 -3.21 -0.06
CA ASP A 102 -7.30 -2.37 1.09
C ASP A 102 -8.40 -1.33 1.31
N GLY A 103 -8.85 -1.22 2.55
CA GLY A 103 -10.00 -0.39 2.88
C GLY A 103 -11.34 -1.10 2.71
N THR A 104 -11.47 -2.36 3.10
CA THR A 104 -12.72 -3.15 3.03
C THR A 104 -13.91 -2.42 3.69
N ARG A 105 -13.67 -1.67 4.76
CA ARG A 105 -14.72 -0.84 5.40
C ARG A 105 -15.21 0.29 4.50
N SER A 106 -14.32 0.92 3.76
CA SER A 106 -14.67 1.92 2.73
C SER A 106 -15.41 1.29 1.57
N PHE A 107 -14.97 0.11 1.11
CA PHE A 107 -15.67 -0.66 0.09
C PHE A 107 -17.11 -0.98 0.49
N MET A 108 -17.32 -1.52 1.70
CA MET A 108 -18.65 -1.85 2.24
C MET A 108 -19.57 -0.64 2.38
N SER A 109 -19.02 0.50 2.78
CA SER A 109 -19.78 1.74 2.95
C SER A 109 -20.03 2.47 1.63
N GLY A 110 -19.50 1.98 0.50
CA GLY A 110 -19.60 2.61 -0.81
C GLY A 110 -18.72 3.85 -0.96
N THR A 111 -17.74 4.05 -0.06
CA THR A 111 -16.77 5.15 -0.13
C THR A 111 -15.66 4.77 -1.11
N PRO A 112 -15.27 5.62 -2.07
CA PRO A 112 -14.33 5.25 -3.13
C PRO A 112 -12.86 5.51 -2.74
N THR A 113 -12.46 5.15 -1.51
CA THR A 113 -11.07 5.33 -1.01
C THR A 113 -10.30 4.03 -0.84
N TRP A 114 -10.97 2.88 -1.06
CA TRP A 114 -10.35 1.57 -1.13
C TRP A 114 -9.52 1.40 -2.40
N GLY A 115 -8.60 0.44 -2.41
CA GLY A 115 -7.80 0.15 -3.60
C GLY A 115 -7.26 -1.27 -3.61
N VAL A 116 -6.67 -1.67 -4.74
CA VAL A 116 -5.93 -2.92 -4.90
C VAL A 116 -4.46 -2.62 -4.72
N LEU A 117 -3.78 -3.37 -3.86
CA LEU A 117 -2.35 -3.25 -3.64
C LEU A 117 -1.62 -4.47 -4.20
N ILE A 118 -0.63 -4.21 -5.04
CA ILE A 118 0.23 -5.24 -5.63
C ILE A 118 1.66 -4.81 -5.44
N ALA A 119 2.45 -5.60 -4.72
CA ALA A 119 3.88 -5.36 -4.59
C ALA A 119 4.69 -6.55 -5.10
N LEU A 120 5.91 -6.28 -5.51
CA LEU A 120 6.92 -7.28 -5.76
C LEU A 120 8.12 -7.01 -4.86
N ARG A 121 8.53 -8.04 -4.10
CA ARG A 121 9.69 -7.98 -3.20
C ARG A 121 10.72 -9.06 -3.51
N ASP A 122 11.94 -8.80 -3.08
CA ASP A 122 12.99 -9.80 -2.86
C ASP A 122 13.37 -9.83 -1.36
N ALA A 123 14.49 -10.47 -1.02
CA ALA A 123 15.00 -10.51 0.35
C ALA A 123 15.34 -9.13 0.94
N GLY A 124 15.56 -8.11 0.09
CA GLY A 124 15.84 -6.74 0.50
C GLY A 124 14.57 -5.90 0.77
N GLY A 125 13.38 -6.44 0.51
CA GLY A 125 12.09 -5.78 0.69
C GLY A 125 11.41 -5.41 -0.63
N PRO A 126 10.30 -4.65 -0.61
CA PRO A 126 9.56 -4.26 -1.80
C PRO A 126 10.40 -3.33 -2.69
N PHE A 127 10.30 -3.51 -3.99
CA PHE A 127 11.05 -2.70 -4.97
C PHE A 127 10.19 -2.30 -6.17
N PHE A 128 8.97 -2.82 -6.25
CA PHE A 128 7.98 -2.44 -7.26
C PHE A 128 6.59 -2.52 -6.63
N GLY A 129 5.73 -1.56 -6.95
CA GLY A 129 4.40 -1.49 -6.38
C GLY A 129 3.39 -0.83 -7.32
N VAL A 130 2.13 -1.28 -7.17
CA VAL A 130 0.95 -0.70 -7.80
C VAL A 130 -0.08 -0.42 -6.72
N ILE A 131 -0.60 0.79 -6.70
CA ILE A 131 -1.84 1.16 -5.99
C ILE A 131 -2.86 1.42 -7.09
N ASP A 132 -3.86 0.56 -7.22
CA ASP A 132 -4.93 0.71 -8.21
C ASP A 132 -6.22 1.12 -7.52
N GLN A 133 -6.84 2.19 -7.95
CA GLN A 133 -8.17 2.60 -7.49
C GLN A 133 -9.19 2.36 -8.62
N PRO A 134 -9.85 1.17 -8.64
CA PRO A 134 -10.65 0.74 -9.78
C PRO A 134 -11.85 1.61 -10.09
N TYR A 135 -12.55 2.13 -9.06
CA TYR A 135 -13.80 2.86 -9.24
C TYR A 135 -13.55 4.30 -9.76
N ILE A 136 -12.54 4.98 -9.28
CA ILE A 136 -12.13 6.30 -9.78
C ILE A 136 -11.42 6.14 -11.14
N GLY A 137 -10.76 5.01 -11.37
CA GLY A 137 -10.01 4.71 -12.59
C GLY A 137 -8.59 5.28 -12.55
N GLU A 138 -7.99 5.39 -11.36
CA GLU A 138 -6.62 5.83 -11.17
C GLU A 138 -5.71 4.66 -10.84
N ARG A 139 -4.47 4.72 -11.32
CA ARG A 139 -3.42 3.73 -11.04
C ARG A 139 -2.09 4.44 -10.82
N PHE A 140 -1.41 4.07 -9.74
CA PHE A 140 -0.14 4.62 -9.31
C PHE A 140 0.89 3.50 -9.32
N ILE A 141 2.01 3.68 -10.01
CA ILE A 141 3.05 2.65 -10.20
C ILE A 141 4.40 3.23 -9.83
N GLY A 142 5.13 2.52 -8.97
CA GLY A 142 6.47 2.90 -8.56
C GLY A 142 7.45 1.73 -8.56
N GLY A 143 8.72 2.01 -8.88
CA GLY A 143 9.80 1.01 -8.96
C GLY A 143 10.06 0.50 -10.38
N LEU A 144 11.11 -0.28 -10.56
CA LEU A 144 11.59 -0.79 -11.86
C LEU A 144 11.77 0.30 -12.94
N GLY A 145 12.13 1.52 -12.51
CA GLY A 145 12.28 2.67 -13.38
C GLY A 145 10.99 3.40 -13.73
N LEU A 146 9.87 3.05 -13.09
CA LEU A 146 8.60 3.76 -13.18
C LEU A 146 8.35 4.61 -11.93
N ASN A 147 7.70 5.76 -12.13
CA ASN A 147 7.13 6.63 -11.09
C ASN A 147 5.94 7.37 -11.71
N THR A 148 4.88 6.65 -12.08
CA THR A 148 3.80 7.17 -12.90
C THR A 148 2.44 6.97 -12.26
N MET A 149 1.54 7.91 -12.52
CA MET A 149 0.10 7.72 -12.33
C MET A 149 -0.62 7.85 -13.67
N ALA A 150 -1.73 7.14 -13.80
CA ALA A 150 -2.68 7.29 -14.89
C ALA A 150 -4.10 7.33 -14.33
N GLY A 151 -4.98 8.10 -14.94
CA GLY A 151 -6.36 8.24 -14.48
C GLY A 151 -7.24 8.98 -15.51
N PRO A 152 -8.47 9.33 -15.15
CA PRO A 152 -9.42 10.00 -16.05
C PRO A 152 -8.92 11.34 -16.62
N LEU A 153 -7.96 11.98 -15.93
CA LEU A 153 -7.37 13.26 -16.34
C LEU A 153 -6.08 13.08 -17.15
N GLY A 154 -5.71 11.85 -17.51
CA GLY A 154 -4.49 11.51 -18.24
C GLY A 154 -3.43 10.89 -17.34
N ALA A 155 -2.18 10.88 -17.84
CA ALA A 155 -1.03 10.32 -17.14
C ALA A 155 -0.05 11.43 -16.73
N ALA A 156 0.62 11.23 -15.58
CA ALA A 156 1.63 12.14 -15.05
C ALA A 156 2.74 11.35 -14.32
N ALA A 157 3.91 11.97 -14.16
CA ALA A 157 4.92 11.45 -13.25
C ALA A 157 4.50 11.67 -11.80
N LEU A 158 4.80 10.70 -10.93
CA LEU A 158 4.66 10.84 -9.49
C LEU A 158 5.82 11.67 -8.94
N GLN A 159 5.51 12.58 -8.05
CA GLN A 159 6.49 13.36 -7.31
C GLN A 159 5.89 13.86 -6.02
N THR A 160 6.51 13.53 -4.90
CA THR A 160 6.09 14.02 -3.59
C THR A 160 6.28 15.53 -3.46
N ARG A 161 5.57 16.15 -2.52
CA ARG A 161 5.72 17.58 -2.22
C ARG A 161 7.09 17.89 -1.62
N SER A 162 7.50 19.15 -1.71
CA SER A 162 8.76 19.66 -1.13
C SER A 162 8.56 20.28 0.26
N THR A 163 7.46 20.02 0.95
CA THR A 163 7.16 20.54 2.30
C THR A 163 8.19 20.00 3.29
N ARG A 164 8.74 20.88 4.16
CA ARG A 164 9.82 20.53 5.09
C ARG A 164 9.46 20.78 6.56
N ALA A 165 8.41 21.52 6.84
CA ALA A 165 8.01 21.87 8.21
C ALA A 165 6.63 21.30 8.54
N LEU A 166 6.48 20.71 9.73
CA LEU A 166 5.21 20.10 10.17
C LEU A 166 4.05 21.10 10.12
N LYS A 167 4.25 22.35 10.51
CA LYS A 167 3.21 23.40 10.50
C LYS A 167 2.60 23.68 9.12
N ASP A 168 3.26 23.26 8.04
CA ASP A 168 2.79 23.42 6.66
C ASP A 168 2.27 22.11 6.07
N ALA A 169 2.42 21.00 6.79
CA ALA A 169 2.11 19.66 6.33
C ALA A 169 0.62 19.31 6.43
N LEU A 170 0.14 18.52 5.47
CA LEU A 170 -1.14 17.84 5.48
C LEU A 170 -0.91 16.39 5.91
N LEU A 171 -1.50 15.99 7.04
CA LEU A 171 -1.40 14.66 7.63
C LEU A 171 -2.69 13.87 7.40
N PHE A 172 -2.55 12.64 6.93
CA PHE A 172 -3.67 11.71 6.80
C PHE A 172 -3.45 10.46 7.65
N SER A 173 -4.55 9.89 8.12
CA SER A 173 -4.64 8.59 8.79
C SER A 173 -6.00 7.99 8.50
N THR A 174 -6.14 6.67 8.58
CA THR A 174 -7.42 6.01 8.33
C THR A 174 -8.40 6.24 9.47
N PHE A 175 -7.96 6.09 10.72
CA PHE A 175 -8.83 6.23 11.89
C PHE A 175 -8.34 7.30 12.86
N PRO A 176 -9.28 8.11 13.44
CA PRO A 176 -8.94 9.02 14.53
C PRO A 176 -8.39 8.30 15.78
N GLU A 177 -8.88 7.07 16.04
CA GLU A 177 -8.55 6.22 17.18
C GLU A 177 -7.31 5.36 16.93
N ILE A 178 -6.40 5.80 16.11
CA ILE A 178 -5.23 5.04 15.66
C ILE A 178 -4.58 4.19 16.79
N GLY A 179 -4.57 2.88 16.60
CA GLY A 179 -3.87 1.91 17.43
C GLY A 179 -4.33 1.87 18.91
N SER A 180 -3.37 1.62 19.81
CA SER A 180 -3.53 1.65 21.26
C SER A 180 -3.58 3.09 21.79
N CYS A 181 -3.92 3.26 23.07
CA CYS A 181 -3.88 4.58 23.73
C CYS A 181 -2.50 5.26 23.61
N ALA A 182 -1.41 4.48 23.69
CA ALA A 182 -0.05 5.00 23.56
C ALA A 182 0.23 5.45 22.11
N GLU A 183 -0.18 4.68 21.11
CA GLU A 183 -0.04 5.02 19.70
C GLU A 183 -0.88 6.25 19.35
N HIS A 184 -2.12 6.30 19.85
CA HIS A 184 -2.95 7.49 19.70
C HIS A 184 -2.28 8.74 20.29
N ALA A 185 -1.69 8.65 21.48
CA ALA A 185 -0.97 9.77 22.09
C ALA A 185 0.23 10.22 21.23
N SER A 186 0.98 9.27 20.69
CA SER A 186 2.10 9.53 19.77
C SER A 186 1.63 10.21 18.48
N PHE A 187 0.58 9.70 17.86
CA PHE A 187 -0.05 10.33 16.69
C PHE A 187 -0.49 11.76 16.99
N GLN A 188 -1.16 11.99 18.13
CA GLN A 188 -1.64 13.32 18.54
C GLN A 188 -0.49 14.32 18.77
N ALA A 189 0.70 13.86 19.17
CA ALA A 189 1.87 14.73 19.31
C ALA A 189 2.31 15.32 17.96
N VAL A 190 2.18 14.55 16.85
CA VAL A 190 2.40 15.05 15.49
C VAL A 190 1.21 15.86 15.01
N ALA A 191 -0.01 15.35 15.19
CA ALA A 191 -1.25 15.93 14.67
C ALA A 191 -1.47 17.38 15.16
N LYS A 192 -1.04 17.70 16.38
CA LYS A 192 -1.11 19.08 16.94
C LYS A 192 -0.13 20.06 16.30
N GLN A 193 0.86 19.59 15.53
CA GLN A 193 1.89 20.43 14.92
C GLN A 193 1.72 20.62 13.41
N VAL A 194 0.81 19.88 12.79
CA VAL A 194 0.57 19.99 11.36
C VAL A 194 -0.51 21.02 11.03
N LYS A 195 -0.56 21.44 9.76
CA LYS A 195 -1.52 22.42 9.26
C LYS A 195 -2.94 21.86 9.23
N LEU A 196 -3.09 20.58 8.88
CA LEU A 196 -4.40 19.93 8.68
C LEU A 196 -4.26 18.42 8.91
N VAL A 197 -5.25 17.83 9.58
CA VAL A 197 -5.40 16.38 9.69
C VAL A 197 -6.69 15.96 8.99
N ARG A 198 -6.63 14.86 8.23
CA ARG A 198 -7.79 14.20 7.62
C ARG A 198 -7.75 12.70 7.88
N TYR A 199 -8.94 12.06 7.81
CA TYR A 199 -9.12 10.64 8.11
C TYR A 199 -9.93 9.95 7.01
N GLY A 200 -9.80 8.60 6.94
CA GLY A 200 -10.70 7.75 6.17
C GLY A 200 -10.33 7.54 4.71
N LEU A 201 -9.06 7.50 4.36
CA LEU A 201 -8.63 7.33 2.97
C LEU A 201 -7.92 6.02 2.66
N ASP A 202 -7.67 5.16 3.65
CA ASP A 202 -7.06 3.84 3.44
C ASP A 202 -5.78 3.96 2.55
N CYS A 203 -5.50 3.01 1.66
CA CYS A 203 -4.34 3.08 0.76
C CYS A 203 -4.31 4.30 -0.18
N TYR A 204 -5.46 4.90 -0.45
CA TYR A 204 -5.53 6.06 -1.31
C TYR A 204 -4.79 7.28 -0.73
N ALA A 205 -4.63 7.35 0.61
CA ALA A 205 -3.78 8.35 1.25
C ALA A 205 -2.32 8.26 0.79
N TYR A 206 -1.77 7.04 0.70
CA TYR A 206 -0.41 6.80 0.21
C TYR A 206 -0.25 7.18 -1.27
N ALA A 207 -1.26 6.88 -2.10
CA ALA A 207 -1.30 7.29 -3.49
C ALA A 207 -1.27 8.82 -3.64
N LEU A 208 -2.07 9.53 -2.83
CA LEU A 208 -2.09 10.99 -2.80
C LEU A 208 -0.77 11.60 -2.31
N LEU A 209 -0.06 10.93 -1.38
CA LEU A 209 1.26 11.36 -0.96
C LEU A 209 2.27 11.25 -2.11
N ALA A 210 2.29 10.13 -2.80
CA ALA A 210 3.16 9.91 -3.96
C ALA A 210 2.85 10.89 -5.11
N ALA A 211 1.57 11.25 -5.28
CA ALA A 211 1.11 12.23 -6.28
C ALA A 211 1.31 13.70 -5.85
N GLY A 212 1.94 13.94 -4.68
CA GLY A 212 2.23 15.29 -4.20
C GLY A 212 1.00 16.09 -3.76
N GLN A 213 -0.06 15.44 -3.31
CA GLN A 213 -1.27 16.11 -2.82
C GLN A 213 -1.26 16.32 -1.31
N ILE A 214 -0.60 15.42 -0.57
CA ILE A 214 -0.44 15.46 0.89
C ILE A 214 1.01 15.25 1.29
N ASP A 215 1.32 15.37 2.57
CA ASP A 215 2.70 15.43 3.05
C ASP A 215 3.08 14.28 3.98
N LEU A 216 2.12 13.78 4.77
CA LEU A 216 2.33 12.74 5.77
C LEU A 216 1.16 11.74 5.79
N VAL A 217 1.48 10.46 5.96
CA VAL A 217 0.55 9.42 6.38
C VAL A 217 1.13 8.74 7.61
N ILE A 218 0.33 8.58 8.68
CA ILE A 218 0.73 7.92 9.92
C ILE A 218 -0.35 6.92 10.29
N GLU A 219 0.04 5.66 10.42
CA GLU A 219 -0.85 4.53 10.71
C GLU A 219 -0.25 3.60 11.78
N ALA A 220 -1.08 2.76 12.39
CA ALA A 220 -0.67 1.69 13.29
C ALA A 220 -1.54 0.45 13.09
N GLY A 221 -0.93 -0.73 13.25
CA GLY A 221 -1.62 -2.02 13.14
C GLY A 221 -1.79 -2.53 11.72
N LEU A 222 -0.98 -2.04 10.78
CA LEU A 222 -1.00 -2.50 9.40
C LEU A 222 -0.28 -3.84 9.23
N SER A 223 -0.63 -4.58 8.19
CA SER A 223 0.02 -5.82 7.74
C SER A 223 1.01 -5.58 6.61
N ALA A 224 1.78 -6.60 6.24
CA ALA A 224 2.76 -6.49 5.17
C ALA A 224 2.11 -6.19 3.79
N TYR A 225 0.92 -6.72 3.54
CA TYR A 225 0.20 -6.51 2.28
C TYR A 225 -0.38 -5.10 2.16
N ASP A 226 -0.66 -4.39 3.28
CA ASP A 226 -1.14 -3.00 3.28
C ASP A 226 -0.03 -2.01 2.90
N VAL A 227 1.24 -2.34 3.16
CA VAL A 227 2.33 -1.34 3.13
C VAL A 227 3.34 -1.52 2.01
N GLN A 228 3.54 -2.74 1.49
CA GLN A 228 4.65 -2.99 0.58
C GLN A 228 4.48 -2.31 -0.79
N ALA A 229 3.27 -2.25 -1.33
CA ALA A 229 3.00 -1.49 -2.55
C ALA A 229 3.14 0.03 -2.31
N PRO A 230 2.53 0.63 -1.27
CA PRO A 230 2.78 2.01 -0.88
C PRO A 230 4.25 2.38 -0.72
N ILE A 231 5.06 1.56 -0.05
CA ILE A 231 6.50 1.80 0.10
C ILE A 231 7.16 2.01 -1.27
N ALA A 232 7.00 1.04 -2.17
CA ALA A 232 7.64 1.11 -3.49
C ALA A 232 7.16 2.31 -4.32
N VAL A 233 5.87 2.64 -4.25
CA VAL A 233 5.28 3.77 -5.01
C VAL A 233 5.78 5.11 -4.46
N ILE A 234 5.80 5.27 -3.13
CA ILE A 234 6.22 6.53 -2.48
C ILE A 234 7.72 6.76 -2.66
N GLU A 235 8.55 5.73 -2.46
CA GLU A 235 10.00 5.85 -2.64
C GLU A 235 10.37 6.17 -4.09
N ALA A 236 9.68 5.58 -5.07
CA ALA A 236 9.85 5.92 -6.49
C ALA A 236 9.45 7.38 -6.80
N ALA A 237 8.51 7.95 -6.03
CA ALA A 237 8.09 9.34 -6.14
C ALA A 237 9.01 10.33 -5.40
N GLY A 238 10.03 9.84 -4.68
CA GLY A 238 10.99 10.65 -3.92
C GLY A 238 10.64 10.87 -2.45
N GLY A 239 9.58 10.22 -1.93
CA GLY A 239 9.24 10.22 -0.51
C GLY A 239 10.02 9.17 0.28
N VAL A 240 9.72 9.06 1.57
CA VAL A 240 10.37 8.14 2.50
C VAL A 240 9.33 7.44 3.36
N VAL A 241 9.54 6.13 3.63
CA VAL A 241 8.66 5.32 4.46
C VAL A 241 9.48 4.53 5.47
N CYS A 242 9.05 4.52 6.73
CA CYS A 242 9.64 3.66 7.76
C CYS A 242 8.63 3.34 8.86
N ASN A 243 9.00 2.49 9.80
CA ASN A 243 8.24 2.35 11.03
C ASN A 243 8.52 3.52 11.99
N TRP A 244 7.74 3.64 13.09
CA TRP A 244 7.92 4.74 14.05
C TRP A 244 9.26 4.71 14.78
N GLN A 245 10.04 3.62 14.69
CA GLN A 245 11.40 3.52 15.20
C GLN A 245 12.46 3.91 14.17
N GLY A 246 12.07 4.34 12.96
CA GLY A 246 12.98 4.72 11.88
C GLY A 246 13.65 3.53 11.18
N ARG A 247 13.05 2.31 11.28
CA ARG A 247 13.53 1.08 10.64
C ARG A 247 12.66 0.72 9.43
N PRO A 248 13.08 -0.20 8.55
CA PRO A 248 12.24 -0.70 7.47
C PRO A 248 10.85 -1.13 7.96
N ALA A 249 9.82 -0.86 7.17
CA ALA A 249 8.42 -1.04 7.49
C ALA A 249 7.77 -2.21 6.71
N HIS A 250 8.56 -3.10 6.14
CA HIS A 250 8.11 -4.12 5.19
C HIS A 250 7.12 -5.13 5.78
N ASP A 251 7.17 -5.32 7.10
CA ASP A 251 6.33 -6.27 7.82
C ASP A 251 5.06 -5.64 8.41
N GLY A 252 4.81 -4.35 8.11
CA GLY A 252 3.67 -3.63 8.66
C GLY A 252 3.90 -3.07 10.07
N GLY A 253 2.86 -3.03 10.87
CA GLY A 253 2.86 -2.46 12.23
C GLY A 253 2.62 -0.96 12.23
N GLN A 254 3.48 -0.21 12.89
CA GLN A 254 3.45 1.26 12.98
C GLN A 254 4.16 1.88 11.78
N ILE A 255 3.45 2.65 10.98
CA ILE A 255 3.96 3.21 9.71
C ILE A 255 3.93 4.72 9.73
N ILE A 256 4.99 5.32 9.21
CA ILE A 256 5.02 6.72 8.80
C ILE A 256 5.55 6.82 7.37
N ALA A 257 4.80 7.50 6.51
CA ALA A 257 5.23 7.91 5.18
C ALA A 257 5.30 9.44 5.12
N ALA A 258 6.37 9.97 4.56
CA ALA A 258 6.59 11.40 4.47
C ALA A 258 7.04 11.83 3.07
N ALA A 259 6.58 12.98 2.64
CA ALA A 259 6.94 13.57 1.34
C ALA A 259 8.43 13.93 1.26
N THR A 260 9.08 14.24 2.40
CA THR A 260 10.49 14.61 2.45
C THR A 260 11.21 14.00 3.67
N PRO A 261 12.53 13.77 3.58
CA PRO A 261 13.33 13.35 4.74
C PRO A 261 13.27 14.34 5.90
N GLU A 262 13.12 15.63 5.64
CA GLU A 262 13.03 16.67 6.68
C GLU A 262 11.73 16.53 7.49
N LEU A 263 10.60 16.25 6.84
CA LEU A 263 9.34 15.95 7.54
C LEU A 263 9.44 14.68 8.36
N MET A 264 10.05 13.63 7.81
CA MET A 264 10.32 12.39 8.52
C MET A 264 11.14 12.66 9.79
N ALA A 265 12.26 13.37 9.66
CA ALA A 265 13.13 13.72 10.78
C ALA A 265 12.43 14.57 11.84
N ALA A 266 11.47 15.42 11.46
CA ALA A 266 10.69 16.24 12.40
C ALA A 266 9.58 15.43 13.11
N ALA A 267 8.97 14.44 12.45
CA ALA A 267 7.85 13.68 13.00
C ALA A 267 8.30 12.50 13.88
N LEU A 268 9.37 11.77 13.51
CA LEU A 268 9.81 10.58 14.22
C LEU A 268 10.06 10.79 15.73
N PRO A 269 10.76 11.83 16.20
CA PRO A 269 10.96 12.05 17.61
C PRO A 269 9.66 12.24 18.40
N LEU A 270 8.62 12.79 17.78
CA LEU A 270 7.30 12.98 18.39
C LEU A 270 6.56 11.65 18.55
N LEU A 271 6.67 10.75 17.55
CA LEU A 271 6.09 9.41 17.60
C LEU A 271 6.78 8.55 18.67
N GLN A 272 8.10 8.69 18.85
CA GLN A 272 8.91 7.90 19.77
C GLN A 272 8.81 8.35 21.22
N ASN A 273 8.59 9.63 21.49
CA ASN A 273 8.70 10.25 22.81
C ASN A 273 7.37 10.65 23.43
N ALA A 274 6.23 10.40 22.81
CA ALA A 274 4.95 10.71 23.40
C ALA A 274 4.76 9.87 24.68
N ARG A 275 4.70 10.56 25.81
CA ARG A 275 4.38 9.97 27.11
C ARG A 275 2.88 10.03 27.31
N LEU A 276 2.33 8.94 27.81
CA LEU A 276 0.94 8.87 28.31
C LEU A 276 0.74 9.85 29.46
#